data_b7828622b5440535b40bf3e767c89b9c
#
_entry.id   b7828622b5440535b40bf3e767c89b9c
#
_cell.length_a   1.000
_cell.length_b   1.000
_cell.length_c   1.000
_cell.angle_alpha   90.00
_cell.angle_beta   90.00
_cell.angle_gamma   90.00
#
_symmetry.space_group_name_H-M   'P 1'
#
loop_
_entity.id
_entity.type
_entity.pdbx_description
1 polymer ?
#
loop_
_entity_poly.entity_id
_entity_poly.type
_entity_poly.pdbx_seq_one_letter_code
_entity_poly.pdbx_strand_id
1 'polypeptide(L)' 'MTATTTIRIDHATLPDHFDRSRPNVVAEAIEAALREGGIRAEASDVFSHLKIELPTAQLAAASAVLASLNLI' A
#
# COMPACT_ATOMS: atom_id res chain seq x y z
N MET A 1 -15.63 -17.71 1.94
CA MET A 1 -14.21 -17.49 2.24
C MET A 1 -13.67 -16.38 1.35
N THR A 2 -13.05 -15.39 1.92
CA THR A 2 -12.56 -14.22 1.16
C THR A 2 -11.08 -14.39 0.87
N ALA A 3 -10.71 -14.35 -0.41
CA ALA A 3 -9.31 -14.38 -0.79
C ALA A 3 -8.65 -13.04 -0.48
N THR A 4 -7.42 -13.08 0.00
CA THR A 4 -6.63 -11.91 0.33
C THR A 4 -5.38 -11.88 -0.55
N THR A 5 -5.07 -10.70 -1.05
CA THR A 5 -3.85 -10.47 -1.84
C THR A 5 -2.90 -9.61 -1.02
N THR A 6 -1.63 -9.95 -1.05
CA THR A 6 -0.57 -9.19 -0.41
C THR A 6 0.29 -8.52 -1.48
N ILE A 7 0.47 -7.20 -1.33
CA ILE A 7 1.34 -6.42 -2.21
C ILE A 7 2.56 -6.01 -1.41
N ARG A 8 3.73 -6.19 -1.99
CA ARG A 8 5.00 -5.83 -1.37
C ARG A 8 5.61 -4.66 -2.12
N ILE A 9 6.00 -3.63 -1.39
CA ILE A 9 6.69 -2.46 -1.95
C ILE A 9 7.99 -2.26 -1.18
N ASP A 10 9.12 -2.39 -1.87
CA ASP A 10 10.42 -2.21 -1.23
C ASP A 10 10.63 -0.73 -0.86
N HIS A 11 11.22 -0.50 0.32
CA HIS A 11 11.50 0.87 0.79
C HIS A 11 12.37 1.64 -0.21
N ALA A 12 13.30 0.96 -0.86
CA ALA A 12 14.22 1.57 -1.81
C ALA A 12 13.52 2.10 -3.08
N THR A 13 12.32 1.61 -3.40
CA THR A 13 11.57 2.00 -4.59
C THR A 13 10.52 3.07 -4.33
N LEU A 14 10.42 3.56 -3.09
CA LEU A 14 9.44 4.59 -2.75
C LEU A 14 9.76 5.91 -3.48
N PRO A 15 8.73 6.58 -4.04
CA PRO A 15 8.91 7.90 -4.63
C PRO A 15 9.41 8.93 -3.62
N ASP A 16 10.07 9.98 -4.10
CA ASP A 16 10.68 11.00 -3.25
C ASP A 16 9.69 11.76 -2.37
N HIS A 17 8.42 11.80 -2.75
CA HIS A 17 7.40 12.48 -1.94
C HIS A 17 7.01 11.70 -0.68
N PHE A 18 7.47 10.45 -0.56
CA PHE A 18 7.32 9.68 0.67
C PHE A 18 8.60 9.74 1.49
N ASP A 19 8.44 9.88 2.79
CA ASP A 19 9.59 9.95 3.71
C ASP A 19 10.10 8.54 4.02
N ARG A 20 11.19 8.15 3.36
CA ARG A 20 11.79 6.82 3.52
C ARG A 20 12.35 6.60 4.91
N SER A 21 12.60 7.66 5.67
CA SER A 21 13.11 7.55 7.04
C SER A 21 12.00 7.21 8.05
N ARG A 22 10.74 7.26 7.61
CA ARG A 22 9.58 6.96 8.44
C ARG A 22 8.63 5.99 7.74
N PRO A 23 9.04 4.74 7.55
CA PRO A 23 8.21 3.79 6.82
C PRO A 23 6.84 3.54 7.46
N ASN A 24 6.71 3.67 8.78
CA ASN A 24 5.43 3.56 9.46
C ASN A 24 4.46 4.66 9.04
N VAL A 25 4.94 5.88 8.86
CA VAL A 25 4.12 7.01 8.38
C VAL A 25 3.72 6.79 6.93
N VAL A 26 4.63 6.27 6.11
CA VAL A 26 4.35 5.94 4.71
C VAL A 26 3.26 4.87 4.63
N ALA A 27 3.36 3.82 5.45
CA ALA A 27 2.35 2.77 5.48
C ALA A 27 0.98 3.33 5.85
N GLU A 28 0.90 4.20 6.85
CA GLU A 28 -0.35 4.85 7.24
C GLU A 28 -0.93 5.71 6.13
N ALA A 29 -0.09 6.46 5.42
CA ALA A 29 -0.53 7.31 4.32
C ALA A 29 -1.10 6.47 3.16
N ILE A 30 -0.46 5.38 2.83
CA ILE A 30 -0.91 4.47 1.78
C ILE A 30 -2.24 3.82 2.17
N GLU A 31 -2.34 3.35 3.41
CA GLU A 31 -3.57 2.76 3.92
C GLU A 31 -4.73 3.76 3.88
N ALA A 32 -4.49 5.00 4.29
CA ALA A 32 -5.50 6.05 4.26
C ALA A 32 -5.97 6.33 2.84
N ALA A 33 -5.06 6.41 1.89
CA ALA A 33 -5.40 6.64 0.48
C ALA A 33 -6.25 5.51 -0.09
N LEU A 34 -5.90 4.26 0.23
CA LEU A 34 -6.66 3.11 -0.21
C LEU A 34 -8.06 3.08 0.42
N ARG A 35 -8.17 3.39 1.69
CA ARG A 35 -9.47 3.42 2.40
C ARG A 35 -10.37 4.54 1.89
N GLU A 36 -9.82 5.68 1.51
CA GLU A 36 -10.58 6.75 0.86
C GLU A 36 -11.19 6.29 -0.46
N GLY A 37 -10.54 5.37 -1.16
CA GLY A 37 -11.06 4.75 -2.36
C GLY A 37 -12.06 3.62 -2.11
N GLY A 38 -12.43 3.37 -0.85
CA GLY A 38 -13.36 2.30 -0.50
C GLY A 38 -12.70 0.92 -0.41
N ILE A 39 -11.39 0.85 -0.36
CA ILE A 39 -10.65 -0.40 -0.33
C ILE A 39 -10.32 -0.78 1.11
N ARG A 40 -10.61 -2.03 1.48
CA ARG A 40 -10.33 -2.56 2.82
C ARG A 40 -8.88 -3.02 2.92
N ALA A 41 -7.96 -2.09 2.75
CA ALA A 41 -6.54 -2.40 2.81
C ALA A 41 -5.99 -2.21 4.22
N GLU A 42 -5.02 -3.04 4.57
CA GLU A 42 -4.21 -2.89 5.76
C GLU A 42 -2.75 -2.79 5.30
N ALA A 43 -2.08 -1.72 5.68
CA ALA A 43 -0.69 -1.51 5.32
C ALA A 43 0.16 -1.50 6.59
N SER A 44 1.31 -2.16 6.53
CA SER A 44 2.26 -2.18 7.63
C SER A 44 3.67 -2.10 7.10
N ASP A 45 4.58 -1.48 7.86
CA ASP A 45 5.99 -1.55 7.54
C ASP A 45 6.57 -2.80 8.20
N VAL A 46 7.28 -3.57 7.39
CA VAL A 46 8.08 -4.68 7.87
C VAL A 46 9.54 -4.37 7.59
N PHE A 47 10.44 -5.20 8.06
CA PHE A 47 11.86 -4.88 8.11
C PHE A 47 12.44 -4.34 6.78
N SER A 48 12.08 -4.93 5.65
CA SER A 48 12.69 -4.59 4.35
C SER A 48 11.72 -3.96 3.35
N HIS A 49 10.42 -3.94 3.65
CA HIS A 49 9.41 -3.50 2.69
C HIS A 49 8.13 -3.08 3.39
N LEU A 50 7.23 -2.48 2.62
CA LEU A 50 5.85 -2.23 3.04
C LEU A 50 4.99 -3.39 2.57
N LYS A 51 4.16 -3.89 3.46
CA LYS A 51 3.23 -4.98 3.16
C LYS A 51 1.82 -4.44 3.16
N ILE A 52 1.11 -4.62 2.06
CA ILE A 52 -0.29 -4.18 1.92
C ILE A 52 -1.14 -5.42 1.70
N GLU A 53 -2.10 -5.64 2.58
CA GLU A 53 -3.05 -6.75 2.46
C GLU A 53 -4.43 -6.20 2.14
N LEU A 54 -5.10 -6.79 1.17
CA LEU A 54 -6.42 -6.36 0.75
C LEU A 54 -7.21 -7.54 0.17
N PRO A 55 -8.55 -7.44 0.13
CA PRO A 55 -9.34 -8.47 -0.54
C PRO A 55 -9.00 -8.53 -2.02
N THR A 56 -8.79 -9.72 -2.54
CA THR A 56 -8.43 -9.93 -3.95
C THR A 56 -9.45 -9.29 -4.90
N ALA A 57 -10.71 -9.29 -4.53
CA ALA A 57 -11.77 -8.67 -5.32
C ALA A 57 -11.57 -7.16 -5.52
N GLN A 58 -10.80 -6.51 -4.66
CA GLN A 58 -10.52 -5.07 -4.75
C GLN A 58 -9.15 -4.76 -5.36
N LEU A 59 -8.45 -5.77 -5.85
CA LEU A 59 -7.09 -5.61 -6.35
C LEU A 59 -6.99 -4.61 -7.51
N ALA A 60 -7.93 -4.65 -8.46
CA ALA A 60 -7.92 -3.73 -9.59
C ALA A 60 -8.08 -2.28 -9.14
N ALA A 61 -9.01 -2.01 -8.22
CA ALA A 61 -9.21 -0.67 -7.67
C ALA A 61 -7.98 -0.21 -6.86
N ALA A 62 -7.40 -1.12 -6.07
CA ALA A 62 -6.19 -0.83 -5.31
C ALA A 62 -5.01 -0.51 -6.23
N SER A 63 -4.85 -1.24 -7.31
CA SER A 63 -3.79 -1.01 -8.29
C SER A 63 -3.89 0.39 -8.90
N ALA A 64 -5.10 0.85 -9.19
CA ALA A 64 -5.32 2.20 -9.71
C ALA A 64 -4.87 3.28 -8.71
N VAL A 65 -5.18 3.09 -7.43
CA VAL A 65 -4.75 4.03 -6.38
C VAL A 65 -3.22 4.01 -6.25
N LEU A 66 -2.62 2.83 -6.19
CA LEU A 66 -1.17 2.69 -6.06
C LEU A 66 -0.44 3.28 -7.26
N ALA A 67 -0.98 3.13 -8.47
CA ALA A 67 -0.42 3.74 -9.67
C ALA A 67 -0.49 5.26 -9.61
N SER A 68 -1.59 5.82 -9.10
CA SER A 68 -1.73 7.27 -8.95
C SER A 68 -0.72 7.85 -7.94
N LEU A 69 -0.28 7.03 -7.00
CA LEU A 69 0.75 7.40 -6.01
C LEU A 69 2.17 7.11 -6.51
N ASN A 70 2.31 6.60 -7.72
CA ASN A 70 3.59 6.19 -8.31
C ASN A 70 4.30 5.07 -7.52
N LEU A 71 3.52 4.21 -6.88
CA LEU A 71 4.06 3.08 -6.13
C LEU A 71 4.22 1.83 -7.00
N ILE A 72 3.48 1.80 -8.09
CA ILE A 72 3.58 0.72 -9.07
C ILE A 72 3.54 1.29 -10.48
#